data_669a3526496c28901d46bd594890e243
#
_entry.id   669a3526496c28901d46bd594890e243
#
_cell.length_a   1.000
_cell.length_b   1.000
_cell.length_c   1.000
_cell.angle_alpha   90.00
_cell.angle_beta   90.00
_cell.angle_gamma   90.00
#
_symmetry.space_group_name_H-M   'P 1'
#
loop_
_entity.id
_entity.type
_entity.pdbx_description
1 polymer ?
#
loop_
_entity_poly.entity_id
_entity_poly.type
_entity_poly.pdbx_seq_one_letter_code
_entity_poly.pdbx_strand_id
1 'polypeptide(L)'
;MSNIELESATSVEAPPDSLAGVAAPDVADGKRQTSFRRHSFPNGLKLIAKEVHAAPVVSFWVWYRVGARDEHIGITGISHWVEHMMFKGTSTLGKGRIMQMVAENGGTLNAFTSDDWTTYFETLPSDRLDLGITIEADRMANSLFDPAEVESERTVIISEREGHENEPDYMLNEEVSATAFKVHAYGNGIIGWKSDLQAMTREDLYNHYKTYYAPNNATVVVVGDFDTDELIAKLEAAFGGYQPGQDIPQVRGVEPEQKGERRVIVRHPGATAQLEIVYHTPSASHPDIYPLMVADALLSGAKPLGFGGAGMGRSARLYKSLVATEIAVSAGSYFALHKDPNLFVFGASARQTDDPEGKLREIEDALLEQVRKLQEGEIAPEELEKAVRQSRAQFIYSGDSVSSQAYMFGFLESIHTADMYDEALDRLAAVTPQDVQRVARQYFTADNRTVGWFIPLDEEGGEASGTADGSQDGASDGVES
;
A
#
# COMPACT_ATOMS: atom_id res chain seq x y z
N MET A 1 -22.59 6.47 0.30
CA MET A 1 -23.32 7.24 1.33
C MET A 1 -23.25 6.47 2.62
N SER A 2 -22.43 6.90 3.51
CA SER A 2 -22.62 6.97 4.97
C SER A 2 -21.26 7.27 5.60
N ASN A 3 -21.18 8.46 6.18
CA ASN A 3 -20.07 8.92 6.99
C ASN A 3 -19.86 7.97 8.16
N ILE A 4 -18.62 7.49 8.32
CA ILE A 4 -18.17 6.95 9.60
C ILE A 4 -17.35 8.05 10.25
N GLU A 5 -17.96 8.69 11.26
CA GLU A 5 -17.29 9.64 12.13
C GLU A 5 -16.17 8.94 12.90
N LEU A 6 -14.98 9.52 12.86
CA LEU A 6 -13.85 9.14 13.70
C LEU A 6 -14.09 9.63 15.12
N GLU A 7 -14.53 8.74 16.00
CA GLU A 7 -14.53 9.00 17.43
C GLU A 7 -13.09 9.06 17.98
N SER A 8 -12.86 10.09 18.75
CA SER A 8 -11.60 10.39 19.43
C SER A 8 -11.16 9.26 20.36
N ALA A 9 -9.99 8.69 20.08
CA ALA A 9 -9.36 7.67 20.92
C ALA A 9 -8.99 8.24 22.31
N THR A 10 -9.62 7.68 23.32
CA THR A 10 -9.25 7.84 24.73
C THR A 10 -7.89 7.22 25.00
N SER A 11 -7.15 7.86 25.90
CA SER A 11 -5.81 7.47 26.38
C SER A 11 -5.73 5.99 26.80
N VAL A 12 -4.88 5.22 26.11
CA VAL A 12 -4.51 3.86 26.51
C VAL A 12 -3.32 3.95 27.47
N GLU A 13 -3.50 3.41 28.67
CA GLU A 13 -2.42 3.20 29.67
C GLU A 13 -1.38 2.24 29.12
N ALA A 14 -0.10 2.44 29.47
CA ALA A 14 1.00 1.61 29.07
C ALA A 14 0.85 0.17 29.63
N PRO A 15 1.12 -0.87 28.83
CA PRO A 15 1.04 -2.26 29.32
C PRO A 15 2.19 -2.59 30.26
N PRO A 16 1.99 -3.56 31.18
CA PRO A 16 2.95 -3.92 32.20
C PRO A 16 4.16 -4.69 31.65
N ASP A 17 5.30 -4.52 32.33
CA ASP A 17 6.62 -5.09 32.05
C ASP A 17 6.67 -6.65 32.17
N SER A 18 6.00 -7.40 31.29
CA SER A 18 6.11 -8.86 31.27
C SER A 18 6.19 -9.44 29.86
N LEU A 19 7.28 -9.17 29.16
CA LEU A 19 7.64 -9.90 27.93
C LEU A 19 8.80 -10.91 28.19
N ALA A 20 8.89 -11.44 29.39
CA ALA A 20 9.76 -12.59 29.70
C ALA A 20 8.92 -13.87 29.55
N GLY A 21 8.91 -14.49 28.37
CA GLY A 21 8.25 -15.78 28.22
C GLY A 21 7.84 -16.24 26.82
N VAL A 22 8.24 -15.57 25.76
CA VAL A 22 8.09 -16.16 24.42
C VAL A 22 9.35 -16.97 24.12
N ALA A 23 9.26 -18.29 24.34
CA ALA A 23 10.33 -19.23 24.00
C ALA A 23 10.57 -19.21 22.49
N ALA A 24 11.84 -19.11 22.10
CA ALA A 24 12.25 -19.33 20.71
C ALA A 24 11.84 -20.76 20.29
N PRO A 25 11.33 -20.97 19.08
CA PRO A 25 10.97 -22.31 18.62
C PRO A 25 12.20 -23.22 18.56
N ASP A 26 12.03 -24.47 18.99
CA ASP A 26 13.04 -25.52 19.06
C ASP A 26 13.67 -25.75 17.68
N VAL A 27 15.00 -25.67 17.62
CA VAL A 27 15.79 -25.99 16.43
C VAL A 27 16.13 -27.49 16.47
N ALA A 28 15.28 -28.32 15.90
CA ALA A 28 15.59 -29.68 15.56
C ALA A 28 16.00 -29.78 14.08
N ASP A 29 17.19 -30.31 13.83
CA ASP A 29 17.71 -30.64 12.47
C ASP A 29 18.04 -29.50 11.50
N GLY A 30 18.65 -28.40 11.93
CA GLY A 30 19.31 -27.47 10.99
C GLY A 30 18.41 -26.76 9.96
N LYS A 31 17.12 -27.10 9.89
CA LYS A 31 16.07 -26.37 9.16
C LYS A 31 15.07 -25.79 10.16
N ARG A 32 14.91 -24.49 10.17
CA ARG A 32 13.79 -23.87 10.89
C ARG A 32 12.49 -24.49 10.40
N GLN A 33 11.66 -24.94 11.32
CA GLN A 33 10.30 -25.36 11.02
C GLN A 33 9.51 -24.08 10.71
N THR A 34 8.98 -23.96 9.49
CA THR A 34 8.13 -22.83 9.11
C THR A 34 6.84 -22.86 9.92
N SER A 35 6.34 -21.67 10.28
CA SER A 35 5.09 -21.52 11.05
C SER A 35 3.82 -21.83 10.24
N PHE A 36 3.97 -22.26 8.97
CA PHE A 36 2.91 -22.55 8.00
C PHE A 36 3.30 -23.73 7.09
N ARG A 37 2.30 -24.33 6.44
CA ARG A 37 2.49 -25.39 5.42
C ARG A 37 2.41 -24.80 4.03
N ARG A 38 3.22 -25.33 3.09
CA ARG A 38 3.16 -25.03 1.66
C ARG A 38 2.72 -26.24 0.87
N HIS A 39 1.91 -26.00 -0.17
CA HIS A 39 1.57 -26.99 -1.17
C HIS A 39 1.56 -26.35 -2.56
N SER A 40 1.90 -27.14 -3.60
CA SER A 40 1.85 -26.71 -4.99
C SER A 40 1.03 -27.71 -5.78
N PHE A 41 0.02 -27.22 -6.48
CA PHE A 41 -0.86 -28.03 -7.31
C PHE A 41 -0.26 -28.24 -8.70
N PRO A 42 -0.68 -29.30 -9.42
CA PRO A 42 -0.15 -29.61 -10.76
C PRO A 42 -0.33 -28.49 -11.79
N ASN A 43 -1.36 -27.66 -11.65
CA ASN A 43 -1.65 -26.51 -12.52
C ASN A 43 -0.88 -25.24 -12.13
N GLY A 44 0.04 -25.32 -11.16
CA GLY A 44 0.89 -24.23 -10.73
C GLY A 44 0.32 -23.34 -9.63
N LEU A 45 -0.93 -23.56 -9.19
CA LEU A 45 -1.49 -22.89 -8.02
C LEU A 45 -0.66 -23.21 -6.77
N LYS A 46 -0.38 -22.21 -5.95
CA LYS A 46 0.32 -22.39 -4.69
C LYS A 46 -0.65 -22.23 -3.51
N LEU A 47 -0.38 -22.93 -2.42
CA LEU A 47 -1.06 -22.79 -1.13
C LEU A 47 -0.07 -22.49 -0.03
N ILE A 48 -0.42 -21.53 0.81
CA ILE A 48 0.15 -21.30 2.16
C ILE A 48 -0.98 -21.49 3.15
N ALA A 49 -0.82 -22.43 4.09
CA ALA A 49 -1.86 -22.79 5.06
C ALA A 49 -1.31 -22.75 6.48
N LYS A 50 -2.06 -22.12 7.40
CA LYS A 50 -1.75 -22.11 8.82
C LYS A 50 -3.01 -22.37 9.65
N GLU A 51 -3.01 -23.51 10.33
CA GLU A 51 -4.11 -23.86 11.25
C GLU A 51 -4.02 -23.05 12.55
N VAL A 52 -5.15 -22.43 12.93
CA VAL A 52 -5.32 -21.65 14.16
C VAL A 52 -6.70 -21.96 14.72
N HIS A 53 -6.78 -22.86 15.70
CA HIS A 53 -8.04 -23.37 16.27
C HIS A 53 -8.52 -22.58 17.49
N ALA A 54 -8.06 -21.33 17.68
CA ALA A 54 -8.43 -20.50 18.82
C ALA A 54 -9.89 -19.98 18.75
N ALA A 55 -10.43 -19.86 17.53
CA ALA A 55 -11.80 -19.43 17.25
C ALA A 55 -12.29 -20.09 15.95
N PRO A 56 -13.61 -20.35 15.81
CA PRO A 56 -14.18 -20.99 14.62
C PRO A 56 -14.27 -19.98 13.45
N VAL A 57 -13.15 -19.43 13.01
CA VAL A 57 -13.04 -18.42 11.96
C VAL A 57 -11.91 -18.80 11.02
N VAL A 58 -12.10 -18.55 9.74
CA VAL A 58 -11.09 -18.73 8.68
C VAL A 58 -10.99 -17.47 7.84
N SER A 59 -9.78 -17.11 7.48
CA SER A 59 -9.50 -16.06 6.49
C SER A 59 -8.89 -16.69 5.26
N PHE A 60 -9.58 -16.58 4.13
CA PHE A 60 -9.26 -17.16 2.85
C PHE A 60 -8.88 -16.05 1.87
N TRP A 61 -7.68 -16.13 1.28
CA TRP A 61 -7.11 -15.12 0.41
C TRP A 61 -6.63 -15.72 -0.89
N VAL A 62 -6.83 -15.01 -1.99
CA VAL A 62 -6.20 -15.33 -3.28
C VAL A 62 -5.39 -14.12 -3.73
N TRP A 63 -4.09 -14.34 -3.91
CA TRP A 63 -3.11 -13.35 -4.33
C TRP A 63 -2.69 -13.60 -5.76
N TYR A 64 -2.86 -12.61 -6.62
CA TYR A 64 -2.37 -12.61 -7.99
C TYR A 64 -1.13 -11.73 -8.10
N ARG A 65 -0.07 -12.24 -8.71
CA ARG A 65 1.18 -11.51 -8.91
C ARG A 65 1.06 -10.56 -10.09
N VAL A 66 0.25 -9.54 -9.94
CA VAL A 66 -0.02 -8.47 -10.91
C VAL A 66 -0.49 -7.23 -10.15
N GLY A 67 0.07 -6.07 -10.50
CA GLY A 67 -0.29 -4.76 -9.95
C GLY A 67 0.18 -3.66 -10.89
N ALA A 68 0.24 -2.41 -10.38
CA ALA A 68 0.65 -1.26 -11.19
C ALA A 68 2.05 -1.42 -11.82
N ARG A 69 2.93 -2.19 -11.19
CA ARG A 69 4.26 -2.56 -11.71
C ARG A 69 4.22 -3.27 -13.07
N ASP A 70 3.18 -4.04 -13.34
CA ASP A 70 3.05 -4.87 -14.54
C ASP A 70 2.36 -4.11 -15.69
N GLU A 71 2.07 -2.83 -15.49
CA GLU A 71 1.42 -1.92 -16.43
C GLU A 71 2.42 -1.12 -17.27
N HIS A 72 1.92 -0.44 -18.28
CA HIS A 72 2.70 0.51 -19.08
C HIS A 72 1.83 1.72 -19.47
N ILE A 73 2.43 2.81 -19.85
CA ILE A 73 1.73 4.00 -20.35
C ILE A 73 0.77 3.60 -21.48
N GLY A 74 -0.46 4.07 -21.39
CA GLY A 74 -1.59 3.71 -22.25
C GLY A 74 -2.59 2.77 -21.60
N ILE A 75 -2.19 2.04 -20.54
CA ILE A 75 -3.05 1.15 -19.77
C ILE A 75 -2.81 1.25 -18.25
N THR A 76 -2.28 2.37 -17.77
CA THR A 76 -2.09 2.57 -16.33
C THR A 76 -3.43 2.57 -15.58
N GLY A 77 -3.47 1.90 -14.41
CA GLY A 77 -4.70 1.71 -13.65
C GLY A 77 -5.52 0.48 -14.05
N ILE A 78 -5.05 -0.30 -15.03
CA ILE A 78 -5.80 -1.47 -15.51
C ILE A 78 -5.94 -2.56 -14.44
N SER A 79 -4.94 -2.78 -13.59
CA SER A 79 -4.99 -3.76 -12.51
C SER A 79 -6.04 -3.40 -11.46
N HIS A 80 -6.12 -2.13 -11.07
CA HIS A 80 -7.14 -1.62 -10.17
C HIS A 80 -8.54 -1.71 -10.80
N TRP A 81 -8.69 -1.36 -12.07
CA TRP A 81 -9.98 -1.49 -12.75
C TRP A 81 -10.43 -2.96 -12.89
N VAL A 82 -9.51 -3.88 -13.16
CA VAL A 82 -9.82 -5.31 -13.18
C VAL A 82 -10.24 -5.80 -11.79
N GLU A 83 -9.64 -5.28 -10.71
CA GLU A 83 -10.09 -5.56 -9.34
C GLU A 83 -11.58 -5.23 -9.17
N HIS A 84 -12.01 -4.03 -9.55
CA HIS A 84 -13.41 -3.61 -9.50
C HIS A 84 -14.32 -4.53 -10.33
N MET A 85 -13.89 -4.89 -11.54
CA MET A 85 -14.65 -5.76 -12.42
C MET A 85 -14.87 -7.17 -11.87
N MET A 86 -13.99 -7.67 -11.03
CA MET A 86 -14.13 -8.97 -10.37
C MET A 86 -15.33 -9.05 -9.40
N PHE A 87 -15.94 -7.93 -9.05
CA PHE A 87 -17.17 -7.86 -8.26
C PHE A 87 -18.44 -7.71 -9.11
N LYS A 88 -18.32 -7.54 -10.42
CA LYS A 88 -19.44 -7.26 -11.34
C LYS A 88 -20.15 -8.52 -11.86
N GLY A 89 -19.73 -9.69 -11.40
CA GLY A 89 -20.38 -10.96 -11.67
C GLY A 89 -19.63 -11.89 -12.61
N THR A 90 -20.00 -13.14 -12.52
CA THR A 90 -19.48 -14.25 -13.32
C THR A 90 -20.62 -14.87 -14.13
N SER A 91 -20.30 -15.89 -14.93
CA SER A 91 -21.33 -16.65 -15.67
C SER A 91 -22.26 -17.44 -14.75
N THR A 92 -21.88 -17.69 -13.50
CA THR A 92 -22.65 -18.47 -12.51
C THR A 92 -23.19 -17.61 -11.35
N LEU A 93 -22.48 -16.56 -10.98
CA LEU A 93 -22.81 -15.65 -9.89
C LEU A 93 -23.09 -14.24 -10.45
N GLY A 94 -24.36 -13.86 -10.54
CA GLY A 94 -24.75 -12.55 -11.05
C GLY A 94 -24.21 -11.38 -10.20
N LYS A 95 -24.22 -10.17 -10.76
CA LYS A 95 -23.80 -8.93 -10.11
C LYS A 95 -24.38 -8.78 -8.69
N GLY A 96 -23.53 -8.47 -7.73
CA GLY A 96 -23.89 -8.29 -6.31
C GLY A 96 -24.11 -9.59 -5.54
N ARG A 97 -24.20 -10.75 -6.20
CA ARG A 97 -24.46 -12.03 -5.54
C ARG A 97 -23.31 -12.48 -4.63
N ILE A 98 -22.08 -12.24 -5.03
CA ILE A 98 -20.88 -12.56 -4.21
C ILE A 98 -20.98 -11.85 -2.85
N MET A 99 -21.16 -10.53 -2.85
CA MET A 99 -21.28 -9.74 -1.61
C MET A 99 -22.44 -10.20 -0.74
N GLN A 100 -23.58 -10.47 -1.36
CA GLN A 100 -24.78 -10.96 -0.68
C GLN A 100 -24.53 -12.32 -0.04
N MET A 101 -23.93 -13.28 -0.76
CA MET A 101 -23.65 -14.64 -0.24
C MET A 101 -22.72 -14.60 0.96
N VAL A 102 -21.67 -13.79 0.93
CA VAL A 102 -20.73 -13.66 2.05
C VAL A 102 -21.44 -13.05 3.26
N ALA A 103 -22.22 -11.97 3.08
CA ALA A 103 -22.97 -11.34 4.17
C ALA A 103 -24.04 -12.27 4.76
N GLU A 104 -24.80 -13.00 3.93
CA GLU A 104 -25.80 -14.00 4.36
C GLU A 104 -25.18 -15.12 5.22
N ASN A 105 -23.89 -15.41 5.04
CA ASN A 105 -23.16 -16.43 5.79
C ASN A 105 -22.29 -15.86 6.93
N GLY A 106 -22.50 -14.59 7.32
CA GLY A 106 -21.83 -13.95 8.46
C GLY A 106 -20.36 -13.61 8.20
N GLY A 107 -19.96 -13.53 6.95
CA GLY A 107 -18.60 -13.18 6.54
C GLY A 107 -18.43 -11.72 6.14
N THR A 108 -17.18 -11.36 5.90
CA THR A 108 -16.75 -10.11 5.27
C THR A 108 -15.85 -10.41 4.10
N LEU A 109 -15.85 -9.56 3.08
CA LEU A 109 -14.95 -9.66 1.93
C LEU A 109 -14.43 -8.29 1.53
N ASN A 110 -13.25 -8.28 0.91
CA ASN A 110 -12.69 -7.10 0.26
C ASN A 110 -11.65 -7.51 -0.78
N ALA A 111 -11.07 -6.53 -1.46
CA ALA A 111 -9.96 -6.69 -2.38
C ALA A 111 -9.03 -5.48 -2.26
N PHE A 112 -7.81 -5.64 -2.75
CA PHE A 112 -6.82 -4.56 -2.81
C PHE A 112 -5.91 -4.76 -4.01
N THR A 113 -5.59 -3.68 -4.69
CA THR A 113 -4.52 -3.60 -5.68
C THR A 113 -3.37 -2.77 -5.13
N SER A 114 -2.15 -3.25 -5.33
CA SER A 114 -0.91 -2.56 -5.00
C SER A 114 0.02 -2.51 -6.23
N ASP A 115 1.23 -2.04 -6.04
CA ASP A 115 2.22 -2.04 -7.11
C ASP A 115 2.53 -3.46 -7.62
N ASP A 116 2.68 -4.44 -6.71
CA ASP A 116 3.22 -5.77 -7.01
C ASP A 116 2.19 -6.90 -7.06
N TRP A 117 0.98 -6.65 -6.60
CA TRP A 117 -0.04 -7.68 -6.43
C TRP A 117 -1.45 -7.11 -6.42
N THR A 118 -2.42 -7.98 -6.73
CA THR A 118 -3.85 -7.79 -6.50
C THR A 118 -4.37 -8.98 -5.69
N THR A 119 -5.15 -8.72 -4.65
CA THR A 119 -5.66 -9.77 -3.76
C THR A 119 -7.15 -9.63 -3.49
N TYR A 120 -7.81 -10.77 -3.30
CA TYR A 120 -9.20 -10.87 -2.89
C TYR A 120 -9.27 -11.76 -1.66
N PHE A 121 -10.16 -11.45 -0.73
CA PHE A 121 -10.25 -12.24 0.48
C PHE A 121 -11.64 -12.24 1.10
N GLU A 122 -11.93 -13.34 1.78
CA GLU A 122 -13.07 -13.51 2.67
C GLU A 122 -12.61 -13.89 4.06
N THR A 123 -13.27 -13.31 5.08
CA THR A 123 -13.19 -13.82 6.45
C THR A 123 -14.55 -14.37 6.81
N LEU A 124 -14.60 -15.65 7.15
CA LEU A 124 -15.81 -16.45 7.27
C LEU A 124 -15.81 -17.28 8.56
N PRO A 125 -16.99 -17.68 9.08
CA PRO A 125 -17.05 -18.83 9.99
C PRO A 125 -16.39 -20.06 9.37
N SER A 126 -15.68 -20.87 10.16
CA SER A 126 -14.88 -21.99 9.64
C SER A 126 -15.72 -23.05 8.89
N ASP A 127 -16.99 -23.24 9.27
CA ASP A 127 -17.94 -24.12 8.58
C ASP A 127 -18.43 -23.57 7.23
N ARG A 128 -17.97 -22.38 6.83
CA ARG A 128 -18.26 -21.69 5.56
C ARG A 128 -17.05 -21.53 4.64
N LEU A 129 -15.95 -22.19 4.94
CA LEU A 129 -14.74 -22.16 4.10
C LEU A 129 -15.02 -22.52 2.64
N ASP A 130 -15.91 -23.50 2.39
CA ASP A 130 -16.29 -23.93 1.02
C ASP A 130 -16.95 -22.81 0.21
N LEU A 131 -17.56 -21.82 0.86
CA LEU A 131 -18.12 -20.64 0.20
C LEU A 131 -17.00 -19.76 -0.40
N GLY A 132 -15.95 -19.45 0.38
CA GLY A 132 -14.80 -18.70 -0.12
C GLY A 132 -14.10 -19.42 -1.27
N ILE A 133 -13.85 -20.72 -1.12
CA ILE A 133 -13.27 -21.55 -2.18
C ILE A 133 -14.11 -21.48 -3.47
N THR A 134 -15.45 -21.59 -3.36
CA THR A 134 -16.36 -21.56 -4.50
C THR A 134 -16.36 -20.20 -5.20
N ILE A 135 -16.41 -19.11 -4.45
CA ILE A 135 -16.38 -17.74 -4.97
C ILE A 135 -15.08 -17.49 -5.73
N GLU A 136 -13.96 -17.80 -5.12
CA GLU A 136 -12.65 -17.49 -5.71
C GLU A 136 -12.32 -18.35 -6.92
N ALA A 137 -12.70 -19.64 -6.89
CA ALA A 137 -12.56 -20.51 -8.05
C ALA A 137 -13.41 -20.01 -9.23
N ASP A 138 -14.65 -19.59 -8.95
CA ASP A 138 -15.54 -19.07 -9.98
C ASP A 138 -15.04 -17.74 -10.55
N ARG A 139 -14.61 -16.78 -9.70
CA ARG A 139 -14.04 -15.50 -10.14
C ARG A 139 -12.81 -15.67 -11.02
N MET A 140 -11.90 -16.57 -10.64
CA MET A 140 -10.68 -16.83 -11.41
C MET A 140 -10.97 -17.27 -12.85
N ALA A 141 -12.04 -18.01 -13.08
CA ALA A 141 -12.31 -18.65 -14.38
C ALA A 141 -13.39 -17.95 -15.21
N ASN A 142 -14.40 -17.35 -14.56
CA ASN A 142 -15.70 -17.09 -15.16
C ASN A 142 -16.16 -15.62 -15.09
N SER A 143 -15.30 -14.67 -14.68
CA SER A 143 -15.64 -13.24 -14.66
C SER A 143 -16.00 -12.73 -16.05
N LEU A 144 -17.12 -11.98 -16.17
CA LEU A 144 -17.75 -11.68 -17.47
C LEU A 144 -17.19 -10.43 -18.14
N PHE A 145 -16.86 -9.40 -17.40
CA PHE A 145 -16.50 -8.08 -17.95
C PHE A 145 -17.58 -7.58 -18.93
N ASP A 146 -18.83 -7.55 -18.44
CA ASP A 146 -19.95 -7.03 -19.23
C ASP A 146 -19.66 -5.62 -19.73
N PRO A 147 -19.85 -5.32 -21.03
CA PRO A 147 -19.52 -4.00 -21.57
C PRO A 147 -20.25 -2.83 -20.87
N ALA A 148 -21.50 -3.03 -20.46
CA ALA A 148 -22.26 -2.00 -19.76
C ALA A 148 -21.73 -1.75 -18.34
N GLU A 149 -21.27 -2.81 -17.65
CA GLU A 149 -20.63 -2.70 -16.34
C GLU A 149 -19.25 -2.04 -16.46
N VAL A 150 -18.46 -2.33 -17.50
CA VAL A 150 -17.18 -1.69 -17.77
C VAL A 150 -17.37 -0.18 -17.92
N GLU A 151 -18.34 0.27 -18.72
CA GLU A 151 -18.59 1.71 -18.90
C GLU A 151 -19.14 2.39 -17.63
N SER A 152 -19.97 1.69 -16.88
CA SER A 152 -20.45 2.19 -15.58
C SER A 152 -19.28 2.36 -14.60
N GLU A 153 -18.37 1.38 -14.54
CA GLU A 153 -17.24 1.39 -13.61
C GLU A 153 -16.16 2.38 -14.00
N ARG A 154 -15.96 2.66 -15.30
CA ARG A 154 -15.12 3.76 -15.78
C ARG A 154 -15.44 5.07 -15.07
N THR A 155 -16.72 5.39 -14.96
CA THR A 155 -17.17 6.61 -14.29
C THR A 155 -16.83 6.59 -12.81
N VAL A 156 -16.96 5.44 -12.14
CA VAL A 156 -16.62 5.27 -10.71
C VAL A 156 -15.13 5.51 -10.49
N ILE A 157 -14.27 4.83 -11.27
CA ILE A 157 -12.80 4.93 -11.11
C ILE A 157 -12.30 6.34 -11.45
N ILE A 158 -12.85 6.99 -12.49
CA ILE A 158 -12.51 8.39 -12.80
C ILE A 158 -12.92 9.31 -11.65
N SER A 159 -14.12 9.10 -11.06
CA SER A 159 -14.57 9.90 -9.92
C SER A 159 -13.72 9.66 -8.66
N GLU A 160 -13.26 8.44 -8.44
CA GLU A 160 -12.31 8.09 -7.37
C GLU A 160 -10.99 8.83 -7.56
N ARG A 161 -10.41 8.77 -8.77
CA ARG A 161 -9.21 9.53 -9.10
C ARG A 161 -9.40 11.04 -8.89
N GLU A 162 -10.50 11.62 -9.40
CA GLU A 162 -10.82 13.03 -9.23
C GLU A 162 -10.97 13.41 -7.74
N GLY A 163 -11.45 12.49 -6.91
CA GLY A 163 -11.48 12.65 -5.45
C GLY A 163 -10.07 12.83 -4.87
N HIS A 164 -9.15 11.93 -5.24
CA HIS A 164 -7.76 11.99 -4.81
C HIS A 164 -6.98 13.20 -5.37
N GLU A 165 -7.29 13.66 -6.58
CA GLU A 165 -6.68 14.87 -7.16
C GLU A 165 -6.97 16.15 -6.33
N ASN A 166 -7.89 16.13 -5.37
CA ASN A 166 -8.12 17.21 -4.42
C ASN A 166 -7.28 17.09 -3.14
N GLU A 167 -6.51 16.02 -2.98
CA GLU A 167 -5.67 15.77 -1.82
C GLU A 167 -4.23 16.21 -2.12
N PRO A 168 -3.69 17.22 -1.42
CA PRO A 168 -2.33 17.70 -1.65
C PRO A 168 -1.26 16.62 -1.52
N ASP A 169 -1.41 15.70 -0.56
CA ASP A 169 -0.50 14.59 -0.33
C ASP A 169 -0.46 13.64 -1.55
N TYR A 170 -1.61 13.33 -2.13
CA TYR A 170 -1.71 12.49 -3.31
C TYR A 170 -1.03 13.11 -4.52
N MET A 171 -1.34 14.40 -4.79
CA MET A 171 -0.75 15.12 -5.92
C MET A 171 0.77 15.23 -5.80
N LEU A 172 1.27 15.54 -4.61
CA LEU A 172 2.71 15.66 -4.37
C LEU A 172 3.39 14.30 -4.56
N ASN A 173 2.84 13.23 -4.00
CA ASN A 173 3.39 11.89 -4.11
C ASN A 173 3.41 11.39 -5.57
N GLU A 174 2.33 11.62 -6.35
CA GLU A 174 2.28 11.25 -7.78
C GLU A 174 3.40 11.94 -8.57
N GLU A 175 3.58 13.24 -8.40
CA GLU A 175 4.60 14.03 -9.11
C GLU A 175 6.03 13.67 -8.65
N VAL A 176 6.22 13.40 -7.35
CA VAL A 176 7.51 12.96 -6.81
C VAL A 176 7.87 11.57 -7.34
N SER A 177 6.93 10.63 -7.34
CA SER A 177 7.14 9.28 -7.87
C SER A 177 7.45 9.31 -9.36
N ALA A 178 6.68 10.05 -10.17
CA ALA A 178 6.93 10.23 -11.59
C ALA A 178 8.28 10.91 -11.89
N THR A 179 8.76 11.78 -10.98
CA THR A 179 10.08 12.42 -11.08
C THR A 179 11.21 11.49 -10.65
N ALA A 180 10.99 10.67 -9.61
CA ALA A 180 11.97 9.73 -9.09
C ALA A 180 12.22 8.57 -10.07
N PHE A 181 11.20 8.06 -10.74
CA PHE A 181 11.33 6.97 -11.70
C PHE A 181 11.31 7.48 -13.14
N LYS A 182 12.23 7.02 -13.96
CA LYS A 182 12.30 7.34 -15.40
C LYS A 182 11.80 6.22 -16.28
N VAL A 183 11.93 4.99 -15.82
CA VAL A 183 11.73 3.78 -16.63
C VAL A 183 10.82 2.78 -15.92
N HIS A 184 10.97 2.63 -14.60
CA HIS A 184 10.22 1.65 -13.85
C HIS A 184 8.77 2.11 -13.62
N ALA A 185 7.82 1.17 -13.72
CA ALA A 185 6.39 1.46 -13.59
C ALA A 185 5.96 1.97 -12.20
N TYR A 186 6.78 1.82 -11.16
CA TYR A 186 6.53 2.43 -9.85
C TYR A 186 6.45 3.97 -9.87
N GLY A 187 6.79 4.59 -10.99
CA GLY A 187 6.53 6.02 -11.22
C GLY A 187 5.07 6.35 -11.54
N ASN A 188 4.19 5.34 -11.71
CA ASN A 188 2.77 5.54 -11.99
C ASN A 188 1.94 5.20 -10.75
N GLY A 189 0.87 5.96 -10.51
CA GLY A 189 -0.07 5.66 -9.43
C GLY A 189 -0.94 4.42 -9.73
N ILE A 190 -1.41 3.74 -8.68
CA ILE A 190 -2.23 2.51 -8.79
C ILE A 190 -3.55 2.76 -9.53
N ILE A 191 -4.17 3.92 -9.36
CA ILE A 191 -5.42 4.28 -10.08
C ILE A 191 -5.15 4.53 -11.57
N GLY A 192 -3.91 4.90 -11.93
CA GLY A 192 -3.51 5.20 -13.30
C GLY A 192 -3.86 6.62 -13.75
N TRP A 193 -3.37 6.99 -14.94
CA TRP A 193 -3.60 8.31 -15.53
C TRP A 193 -5.01 8.40 -16.10
N LYS A 194 -5.69 9.54 -15.92
CA LYS A 194 -7.06 9.79 -16.40
C LYS A 194 -7.20 9.58 -17.92
N SER A 195 -6.18 9.95 -18.70
CA SER A 195 -6.15 9.72 -20.15
C SER A 195 -6.20 8.23 -20.51
N ASP A 196 -5.50 7.39 -19.77
CA ASP A 196 -5.47 5.95 -19.97
C ASP A 196 -6.82 5.34 -19.58
N LEU A 197 -7.37 5.73 -18.41
CA LEU A 197 -8.71 5.32 -17.97
C LEU A 197 -9.80 5.66 -18.98
N GLN A 198 -9.69 6.80 -19.67
CA GLN A 198 -10.63 7.20 -20.72
C GLN A 198 -10.47 6.41 -22.01
N ALA A 199 -9.24 5.97 -22.33
CA ALA A 199 -8.91 5.30 -23.60
C ALA A 199 -9.05 3.78 -23.55
N MET A 200 -8.83 3.15 -22.36
CA MET A 200 -8.88 1.70 -22.20
C MET A 200 -10.23 1.12 -22.64
N THR A 201 -10.18 -0.04 -23.28
CA THR A 201 -11.35 -0.76 -23.76
C THR A 201 -11.70 -1.96 -22.88
N ARG A 202 -12.89 -2.50 -23.05
CA ARG A 202 -13.29 -3.77 -22.41
C ARG A 202 -12.33 -4.90 -22.75
N GLU A 203 -11.83 -4.93 -23.97
CA GLU A 203 -10.89 -5.95 -24.47
C GLU A 203 -9.54 -5.86 -23.76
N ASP A 204 -9.04 -4.66 -23.46
CA ASP A 204 -7.81 -4.49 -22.68
C ASP A 204 -7.97 -5.08 -21.29
N LEU A 205 -9.06 -4.77 -20.59
CA LEU A 205 -9.37 -5.29 -19.25
C LEU A 205 -9.51 -6.82 -19.27
N TYR A 206 -10.25 -7.36 -20.24
CA TYR A 206 -10.46 -8.80 -20.34
C TYR A 206 -9.17 -9.55 -20.69
N ASN A 207 -8.33 -8.99 -21.56
CA ASN A 207 -7.02 -9.56 -21.89
C ASN A 207 -6.08 -9.53 -20.68
N HIS A 208 -6.09 -8.45 -19.90
CA HIS A 208 -5.35 -8.36 -18.65
C HIS A 208 -5.80 -9.45 -17.66
N TYR A 209 -7.10 -9.58 -17.43
CA TYR A 209 -7.68 -10.65 -16.62
C TYR A 209 -7.24 -12.04 -17.13
N LYS A 210 -7.38 -12.33 -18.42
CA LYS A 210 -6.99 -13.63 -18.99
C LYS A 210 -5.49 -13.91 -18.91
N THR A 211 -4.66 -12.87 -18.87
CA THR A 211 -3.20 -13.00 -18.78
C THR A 211 -2.76 -13.34 -17.35
N TYR A 212 -3.31 -12.64 -16.37
CA TYR A 212 -2.77 -12.67 -15.02
C TYR A 212 -3.60 -13.47 -14.01
N TYR A 213 -4.90 -13.67 -14.24
CA TYR A 213 -5.80 -14.36 -13.31
C TYR A 213 -5.89 -15.85 -13.65
N ALA A 214 -4.81 -16.56 -13.37
CA ALA A 214 -4.67 -17.99 -13.66
C ALA A 214 -3.97 -18.71 -12.51
N PRO A 215 -4.17 -20.05 -12.35
CA PRO A 215 -3.60 -20.81 -11.24
C PRO A 215 -2.09 -20.64 -11.06
N ASN A 216 -1.33 -20.70 -12.15
CA ASN A 216 0.13 -20.58 -12.12
C ASN A 216 0.65 -19.18 -11.74
N ASN A 217 -0.22 -18.15 -11.69
CA ASN A 217 0.07 -16.81 -11.21
C ASN A 217 -0.55 -16.52 -9.85
N ALA A 218 -1.27 -17.46 -9.24
CA ALA A 218 -2.00 -17.27 -8.00
C ALA A 218 -1.34 -18.00 -6.82
N THR A 219 -1.49 -17.42 -5.63
CA THR A 219 -1.19 -18.05 -4.35
C THR A 219 -2.42 -17.93 -3.46
N VAL A 220 -2.97 -19.07 -3.06
CA VAL A 220 -4.01 -19.13 -2.02
C VAL A 220 -3.34 -19.10 -0.66
N VAL A 221 -3.83 -18.26 0.25
CA VAL A 221 -3.37 -18.19 1.64
C VAL A 221 -4.57 -18.40 2.55
N VAL A 222 -4.50 -19.38 3.44
CA VAL A 222 -5.58 -19.68 4.38
C VAL A 222 -5.03 -19.74 5.79
N VAL A 223 -5.62 -18.98 6.69
CA VAL A 223 -5.28 -18.98 8.11
C VAL A 223 -6.58 -19.09 8.93
N GLY A 224 -6.63 -19.99 9.91
CA GLY A 224 -7.77 -20.16 10.77
C GLY A 224 -8.09 -21.60 11.15
N ASP A 225 -9.34 -21.86 11.47
CA ASP A 225 -9.82 -23.13 11.99
C ASP A 225 -10.26 -24.06 10.83
N PHE A 226 -9.35 -24.91 10.39
CA PHE A 226 -9.56 -25.92 9.34
C PHE A 226 -8.53 -27.05 9.47
N ASP A 227 -8.74 -28.16 8.75
CA ASP A 227 -7.74 -29.22 8.53
C ASP A 227 -7.05 -28.99 7.20
N THR A 228 -5.72 -28.97 7.19
CA THR A 228 -4.93 -28.65 5.98
C THR A 228 -5.04 -29.74 4.91
N ASP A 229 -5.14 -31.02 5.24
CA ASP A 229 -5.24 -32.08 4.25
C ASP A 229 -6.62 -32.08 3.59
N GLU A 230 -7.69 -31.79 4.36
CA GLU A 230 -9.01 -31.53 3.81
C GLU A 230 -9.04 -30.29 2.90
N LEU A 231 -8.40 -29.20 3.33
CA LEU A 231 -8.28 -27.97 2.52
C LEU A 231 -7.61 -28.25 1.18
N ILE A 232 -6.51 -28.98 1.16
CA ILE A 232 -5.80 -29.35 -0.08
C ILE A 232 -6.74 -30.13 -1.00
N ALA A 233 -7.49 -31.10 -0.49
CA ALA A 233 -8.44 -31.88 -1.30
C ALA A 233 -9.58 -30.99 -1.88
N LYS A 234 -10.10 -30.05 -1.10
CA LYS A 234 -11.13 -29.09 -1.54
C LYS A 234 -10.60 -28.15 -2.62
N LEU A 235 -9.38 -27.63 -2.45
CA LEU A 235 -8.74 -26.76 -3.45
C LEU A 235 -8.44 -27.52 -4.74
N GLU A 236 -7.96 -28.78 -4.66
CA GLU A 236 -7.77 -29.61 -5.85
C GLU A 236 -9.10 -29.85 -6.59
N ALA A 237 -10.18 -30.10 -5.87
CA ALA A 237 -11.50 -30.29 -6.47
C ALA A 237 -12.03 -29.00 -7.16
N ALA A 238 -11.76 -27.81 -6.57
CA ALA A 238 -12.28 -26.54 -7.07
C ALA A 238 -11.41 -25.94 -8.19
N PHE A 239 -10.09 -25.97 -8.04
CA PHE A 239 -9.16 -25.31 -8.96
C PHE A 239 -8.40 -26.28 -9.87
N GLY A 240 -8.30 -27.57 -9.53
CA GLY A 240 -7.46 -28.54 -10.24
C GLY A 240 -7.86 -28.77 -11.70
N GLY A 241 -9.13 -28.51 -12.05
CA GLY A 241 -9.62 -28.56 -13.44
C GLY A 241 -9.17 -27.38 -14.31
N TYR A 242 -8.68 -26.30 -13.73
CA TYR A 242 -8.26 -25.13 -14.48
C TYR A 242 -6.86 -25.31 -15.05
N GLN A 243 -6.70 -24.96 -16.32
CA GLN A 243 -5.40 -25.03 -16.98
C GLN A 243 -4.50 -23.87 -16.51
N PRO A 244 -3.17 -24.10 -16.46
CA PRO A 244 -2.23 -23.00 -16.30
C PRO A 244 -2.48 -21.91 -17.36
N GLY A 245 -2.36 -20.65 -16.96
CA GLY A 245 -2.34 -19.53 -17.89
C GLY A 245 -1.05 -19.51 -18.73
N GLN A 246 -0.99 -18.56 -19.65
CA GLN A 246 0.23 -18.28 -20.40
C GLN A 246 1.38 -17.84 -19.47
N ASP A 247 2.61 -17.83 -20.00
CA ASP A 247 3.74 -17.27 -19.30
C ASP A 247 3.50 -15.79 -19.02
N ILE A 248 3.68 -15.39 -17.77
CA ILE A 248 3.48 -14.01 -17.34
C ILE A 248 4.51 -13.10 -17.98
N PRO A 249 4.10 -12.00 -18.61
CA PRO A 249 5.02 -11.02 -19.17
C PRO A 249 6.04 -10.54 -18.11
N GLN A 250 7.31 -10.53 -18.47
CA GLN A 250 8.36 -10.06 -17.57
C GLN A 250 8.45 -8.54 -17.61
N VAL A 251 8.45 -7.89 -16.45
CA VAL A 251 8.78 -6.48 -16.35
C VAL A 251 10.26 -6.30 -16.70
N ARG A 252 10.54 -5.53 -17.74
CA ARG A 252 11.88 -5.35 -18.30
C ARG A 252 12.48 -3.96 -18.03
N GLY A 253 11.63 -3.03 -17.56
CA GLY A 253 12.06 -1.69 -17.20
C GLY A 253 12.88 -1.74 -15.91
N VAL A 254 14.19 -1.54 -16.02
CA VAL A 254 15.08 -1.42 -14.86
C VAL A 254 15.40 0.04 -14.68
N GLU A 255 15.09 0.59 -13.49
CA GLU A 255 15.41 1.99 -13.19
C GLU A 255 16.92 2.19 -13.21
N PRO A 256 17.44 3.14 -14.00
CA PRO A 256 18.88 3.45 -13.99
C PRO A 256 19.25 4.18 -12.68
N GLU A 257 20.48 3.96 -12.24
CA GLU A 257 21.05 4.69 -11.10
C GLU A 257 20.87 6.20 -11.27
N GLN A 258 20.32 6.86 -10.27
CA GLN A 258 20.18 8.31 -10.23
C GLN A 258 21.56 8.96 -10.01
N LYS A 259 21.89 9.99 -10.80
CA LYS A 259 23.20 10.68 -10.79
C LYS A 259 23.05 12.19 -10.62
N GLY A 260 22.27 12.58 -9.64
CA GLY A 260 22.02 13.97 -9.30
C GLY A 260 20.63 14.17 -8.75
N GLU A 261 20.49 15.13 -7.84
CA GLU A 261 19.21 15.49 -7.24
C GLU A 261 18.19 15.87 -8.31
N ARG A 262 16.95 15.42 -8.12
CA ARG A 262 15.79 15.82 -8.90
C ARG A 262 14.87 16.66 -8.04
N ARG A 263 14.15 17.63 -8.63
CA ARG A 263 13.18 18.47 -7.92
C ARG A 263 11.92 18.66 -8.73
N VAL A 264 10.79 18.66 -8.03
CA VAL A 264 9.48 19.02 -8.59
C VAL A 264 8.77 19.96 -7.62
N ILE A 265 8.03 20.93 -8.19
CA ILE A 265 7.22 21.87 -7.43
C ILE A 265 5.80 21.79 -7.97
N VAL A 266 4.88 21.40 -7.11
CA VAL A 266 3.44 21.35 -7.38
C VAL A 266 2.82 22.63 -6.83
N ARG A 267 2.06 23.35 -7.66
CA ARG A 267 1.29 24.52 -7.26
C ARG A 267 -0.19 24.25 -7.53
N HIS A 268 -0.97 24.13 -6.49
CA HIS A 268 -2.39 23.79 -6.59
C HIS A 268 -3.16 24.42 -5.41
N PRO A 269 -4.47 24.70 -5.55
CA PRO A 269 -5.27 25.10 -4.41
C PRO A 269 -5.12 24.15 -3.22
N GLY A 270 -4.97 24.71 -2.03
CA GLY A 270 -4.77 23.90 -0.81
C GLY A 270 -4.49 24.77 0.40
N ALA A 271 -4.59 24.15 1.58
CA ALA A 271 -4.44 24.87 2.84
C ALA A 271 -3.01 24.88 3.41
N THR A 272 -2.18 23.89 3.03
CA THR A 272 -0.93 23.60 3.74
C THR A 272 0.19 23.26 2.78
N ALA A 273 1.34 23.92 2.91
CA ALA A 273 2.52 23.56 2.17
C ALA A 273 3.12 22.24 2.68
N GLN A 274 3.58 21.41 1.75
CA GLN A 274 4.09 20.07 2.05
C GLN A 274 5.43 19.81 1.37
N LEU A 275 6.24 19.00 2.03
CA LEU A 275 7.53 18.52 1.56
C LEU A 275 7.50 17.01 1.48
N GLU A 276 7.97 16.47 0.36
CA GLU A 276 8.33 15.06 0.23
C GLU A 276 9.76 14.93 -0.26
N ILE A 277 10.56 14.08 0.40
CA ILE A 277 11.92 13.72 -0.04
C ILE A 277 11.99 12.22 -0.15
N VAL A 278 12.44 11.73 -1.30
CA VAL A 278 12.55 10.29 -1.53
C VAL A 278 13.96 9.88 -1.97
N TYR A 279 14.31 8.64 -1.64
CA TYR A 279 15.58 8.02 -2.02
C TYR A 279 15.31 6.62 -2.55
N HIS A 280 15.91 6.23 -3.67
CA HIS A 280 15.87 4.85 -4.15
C HIS A 280 16.53 3.90 -3.14
N THR A 281 15.87 2.80 -2.88
CA THR A 281 16.29 1.74 -1.96
C THR A 281 16.15 0.36 -2.61
N PRO A 282 16.80 -0.68 -2.09
CA PRO A 282 16.77 -2.00 -2.70
C PRO A 282 15.42 -2.70 -2.54
N SER A 283 15.22 -3.76 -3.33
CA SER A 283 14.06 -4.66 -3.27
C SER A 283 13.99 -5.45 -1.96
N ALA A 284 12.81 -6.04 -1.68
CA ALA A 284 12.55 -6.87 -0.51
C ALA A 284 13.49 -8.08 -0.36
N SER A 285 14.12 -8.55 -1.44
CA SER A 285 15.08 -9.65 -1.40
C SER A 285 16.47 -9.25 -0.87
N HIS A 286 16.75 -7.95 -0.73
CA HIS A 286 18.07 -7.45 -0.33
C HIS A 286 18.21 -7.44 1.21
N PRO A 287 19.36 -7.84 1.77
CA PRO A 287 19.54 -7.88 3.24
C PRO A 287 19.47 -6.50 3.91
N ASP A 288 19.70 -5.41 3.19
CA ASP A 288 19.66 -4.05 3.71
C ASP A 288 18.24 -3.55 4.09
N ILE A 289 17.19 -4.31 3.77
CA ILE A 289 15.83 -3.96 4.18
C ILE A 289 15.69 -3.84 5.70
N TYR A 290 16.34 -4.72 6.48
CA TYR A 290 16.24 -4.70 7.93
C TYR A 290 16.92 -3.49 8.57
N PRO A 291 18.16 -3.11 8.20
CA PRO A 291 18.75 -1.84 8.61
C PRO A 291 17.94 -0.61 8.19
N LEU A 292 17.30 -0.63 6.99
CA LEU A 292 16.43 0.46 6.53
C LEU A 292 15.14 0.54 7.34
N MET A 293 14.53 -0.58 7.71
CA MET A 293 13.38 -0.61 8.63
C MET A 293 13.73 -0.04 10.01
N VAL A 294 14.92 -0.36 10.52
CA VAL A 294 15.39 0.19 11.81
C VAL A 294 15.73 1.69 11.68
N ALA A 295 16.29 2.13 10.54
CA ALA A 295 16.48 3.55 10.25
C ALA A 295 15.15 4.33 10.24
N ASP A 296 14.11 3.76 9.61
CA ASP A 296 12.76 4.32 9.62
C ASP A 296 12.20 4.40 11.05
N ALA A 297 12.39 3.37 11.86
CA ALA A 297 11.95 3.34 13.25
C ALA A 297 12.67 4.38 14.13
N LEU A 298 13.96 4.64 13.90
CA LEU A 298 14.72 5.71 14.58
C LEU A 298 14.22 7.10 14.18
N LEU A 299 13.90 7.28 12.90
CA LEU A 299 13.47 8.56 12.35
C LEU A 299 12.06 8.94 12.79
N SER A 300 11.08 8.05 12.65
CA SER A 300 9.67 8.38 12.88
C SER A 300 8.91 7.40 13.78
N GLY A 301 9.56 6.38 14.32
CA GLY A 301 8.93 5.33 15.13
C GLY A 301 8.64 4.07 14.34
N ALA A 302 8.63 2.94 15.03
CA ALA A 302 8.37 1.64 14.41
C ALA A 302 6.92 1.55 13.90
N LYS A 303 6.76 0.90 12.75
CA LYS A 303 5.48 0.74 12.04
C LYS A 303 5.16 -0.74 11.86
N PRO A 304 3.88 -1.13 11.80
CA PRO A 304 3.49 -2.46 11.38
C PRO A 304 3.91 -2.71 9.93
N LEU A 305 4.22 -3.95 9.59
CA LEU A 305 4.30 -4.37 8.19
C LEU A 305 2.88 -4.58 7.67
N GLY A 306 2.54 -3.95 6.56
CA GLY A 306 1.22 -4.04 5.94
C GLY A 306 0.31 -2.85 6.24
N PHE A 307 -1.00 -3.10 6.33
CA PHE A 307 -1.99 -2.03 6.53
C PHE A 307 -1.83 -1.37 7.90
N GLY A 308 -1.73 -0.08 7.90
CA GLY A 308 -1.82 0.74 9.08
C GLY A 308 -0.77 1.84 9.09
N GLY A 309 -1.25 3.06 8.99
CA GLY A 309 -0.46 4.25 9.21
C GLY A 309 0.10 4.24 10.62
N ALA A 310 1.38 4.44 10.74
CA ALA A 310 1.99 4.55 12.04
C ALA A 310 1.64 5.88 12.67
N GLY A 311 1.18 5.84 13.88
CA GLY A 311 1.24 7.01 14.74
C GLY A 311 2.69 7.46 14.85
N MET A 312 2.93 8.75 14.66
CA MET A 312 4.25 9.35 14.83
C MET A 312 4.75 9.13 16.25
N GLY A 313 5.84 8.42 16.40
CA GLY A 313 6.43 8.16 17.72
C GLY A 313 6.97 9.46 18.33
N ARG A 314 6.33 9.99 19.40
CA ARG A 314 6.75 11.25 20.06
C ARG A 314 8.21 11.26 20.52
N SER A 315 8.84 10.10 20.63
CA SER A 315 10.25 9.94 21.00
C SER A 315 11.18 9.79 19.79
N ALA A 316 10.66 9.75 18.58
CA ALA A 316 11.42 9.62 17.34
C ALA A 316 12.14 10.93 16.97
N ARG A 317 13.17 10.82 16.13
CA ARG A 317 14.05 11.95 15.79
C ARG A 317 13.31 13.08 15.08
N LEU A 318 12.50 12.74 14.05
CA LEU A 318 11.77 13.74 13.27
C LEU A 318 10.73 14.48 14.13
N TYR A 319 10.02 13.75 15.02
CA TYR A 319 9.11 14.41 15.94
C TYR A 319 9.83 15.43 16.84
N LYS A 320 10.95 15.02 17.48
CA LYS A 320 11.69 15.87 18.40
C LYS A 320 12.33 17.07 17.71
N SER A 321 12.82 16.90 16.48
CA SER A 321 13.57 17.94 15.77
C SER A 321 12.72 18.89 14.95
N LEU A 322 11.54 18.45 14.48
CA LEU A 322 10.70 19.27 13.60
C LEU A 322 9.35 19.62 14.23
N VAL A 323 8.71 18.66 14.90
CA VAL A 323 7.35 18.86 15.42
C VAL A 323 7.37 19.50 16.82
N ALA A 324 8.17 18.95 17.74
CA ALA A 324 8.30 19.49 19.10
C ALA A 324 8.95 20.86 19.14
N THR A 325 9.73 21.23 18.13
CA THR A 325 10.35 22.53 17.93
C THR A 325 9.51 23.50 17.11
N GLU A 326 8.31 23.08 16.70
CA GLU A 326 7.36 23.86 15.92
C GLU A 326 7.85 24.29 14.52
N ILE A 327 8.89 23.63 13.98
CA ILE A 327 9.35 23.84 12.61
C ILE A 327 8.29 23.30 11.62
N ALA A 328 7.69 22.14 11.90
CA ALA A 328 6.64 21.53 11.10
C ALA A 328 5.41 21.16 11.95
N VAL A 329 4.26 20.98 11.33
CA VAL A 329 3.04 20.44 11.98
C VAL A 329 3.16 18.92 12.11
N SER A 330 3.62 18.28 11.04
CA SER A 330 3.91 16.86 11.01
C SER A 330 5.22 16.61 10.28
N ALA A 331 5.93 15.55 10.66
CA ALA A 331 7.10 15.07 9.95
C ALA A 331 7.28 13.57 10.20
N GLY A 332 7.52 12.80 9.16
CA GLY A 332 7.69 11.34 9.26
C GLY A 332 8.56 10.80 8.14
N SER A 333 8.86 9.52 8.22
CA SER A 333 9.47 8.74 7.14
C SER A 333 8.66 7.47 6.93
N TYR A 334 8.82 6.83 5.80
CA TYR A 334 8.16 5.57 5.47
C TYR A 334 9.06 4.73 4.57
N PHE A 335 9.23 3.48 4.93
CA PHE A 335 9.94 2.48 4.15
C PHE A 335 9.05 1.27 3.92
N ALA A 336 8.60 1.09 2.69
CA ALA A 336 7.80 -0.06 2.27
C ALA A 336 8.66 -1.11 1.56
N LEU A 337 8.30 -2.37 1.73
CA LEU A 337 8.91 -3.49 1.03
C LEU A 337 8.21 -3.70 -0.32
N HIS A 338 8.99 -3.78 -1.39
CA HIS A 338 8.52 -4.01 -2.75
C HIS A 338 9.34 -5.10 -3.44
N LYS A 339 8.77 -5.69 -4.48
CA LYS A 339 9.41 -6.75 -5.26
C LYS A 339 10.66 -6.27 -5.99
N ASP A 340 10.61 -5.07 -6.54
CA ASP A 340 11.75 -4.39 -7.17
C ASP A 340 12.25 -3.22 -6.30
N PRO A 341 13.41 -2.62 -6.59
CA PRO A 341 13.88 -1.41 -5.91
C PRO A 341 12.84 -0.29 -5.96
N ASN A 342 12.54 0.29 -4.79
CA ASN A 342 11.54 1.35 -4.63
C ASN A 342 12.10 2.49 -3.76
N LEU A 343 11.25 3.28 -3.16
CA LEU A 343 11.60 4.51 -2.48
C LEU A 343 11.53 4.38 -0.96
N PHE A 344 12.45 5.07 -0.28
CA PHE A 344 12.32 5.48 1.11
C PHE A 344 11.82 6.92 1.11
N VAL A 345 10.71 7.16 1.78
CA VAL A 345 9.98 8.43 1.74
C VAL A 345 10.14 9.18 3.06
N PHE A 346 10.38 10.48 2.98
CA PHE A 346 10.24 11.43 4.07
C PHE A 346 9.16 12.43 3.71
N GLY A 347 8.21 12.67 4.61
CA GLY A 347 7.12 13.63 4.42
C GLY A 347 7.07 14.63 5.58
N ALA A 348 6.69 15.86 5.30
CA ALA A 348 6.43 16.88 6.31
C ALA A 348 5.40 17.91 5.84
N SER A 349 4.58 18.41 6.78
CA SER A 349 3.61 19.48 6.52
C SER A 349 4.01 20.74 7.27
N ALA A 350 3.98 21.86 6.57
CA ALA A 350 4.28 23.18 7.14
C ALA A 350 3.09 23.74 7.93
N ARG A 351 3.35 24.66 8.86
CA ARG A 351 2.29 25.56 9.36
C ARG A 351 1.91 26.55 8.26
N GLN A 352 0.65 26.96 8.27
CA GLN A 352 0.20 28.04 7.38
C GLN A 352 1.04 29.29 7.61
N THR A 353 1.53 29.90 6.54
CA THR A 353 2.45 31.03 6.57
C THR A 353 2.34 31.84 5.28
N ASP A 354 2.69 33.14 5.34
CA ASP A 354 2.77 34.02 4.17
C ASP A 354 4.02 33.74 3.30
N ASP A 355 4.99 32.95 3.81
CA ASP A 355 6.19 32.49 3.07
C ASP A 355 6.29 30.96 3.08
N PRO A 356 5.48 30.26 2.31
CA PRO A 356 5.52 28.80 2.25
C PRO A 356 6.85 28.26 1.72
N GLU A 357 7.50 28.91 0.76
CA GLU A 357 8.79 28.46 0.21
C GLU A 357 9.92 28.57 1.23
N GLY A 358 9.98 29.68 1.98
CA GLY A 358 10.96 29.83 3.05
C GLY A 358 10.77 28.80 4.15
N LYS A 359 9.52 28.49 4.50
CA LYS A 359 9.19 27.47 5.50
C LYS A 359 9.53 26.06 5.04
N LEU A 360 9.27 25.71 3.77
CA LEU A 360 9.66 24.43 3.20
C LEU A 360 11.18 24.23 3.19
N ARG A 361 11.97 25.30 2.91
CA ARG A 361 13.44 25.23 3.02
C ARG A 361 13.89 24.96 4.45
N GLU A 362 13.32 25.63 5.43
CA GLU A 362 13.63 25.38 6.86
C GLU A 362 13.35 23.94 7.26
N ILE A 363 12.21 23.37 6.81
CA ILE A 363 11.82 22.00 7.08
C ILE A 363 12.78 21.01 6.35
N GLU A 364 13.10 21.26 5.08
CA GLU A 364 14.04 20.47 4.30
C GLU A 364 15.42 20.41 4.95
N ASP A 365 15.97 21.56 5.34
CA ASP A 365 17.28 21.64 6.01
C ASP A 365 17.27 20.87 7.35
N ALA A 366 16.22 21.03 8.16
CA ALA A 366 16.09 20.33 9.44
C ALA A 366 15.94 18.81 9.28
N LEU A 367 15.24 18.35 8.23
CA LEU A 367 15.09 16.92 7.89
C LEU A 367 16.42 16.34 7.41
N LEU A 368 17.11 17.02 6.48
CA LEU A 368 18.40 16.59 5.95
C LEU A 368 19.48 16.55 7.03
N GLU A 369 19.39 17.41 8.05
CA GLU A 369 20.26 17.34 9.23
C GLU A 369 20.06 16.03 10.02
N GLN A 370 18.84 15.49 10.12
CA GLN A 370 18.62 14.19 10.76
C GLN A 370 19.18 13.03 9.91
N VAL A 371 19.09 13.12 8.58
CA VAL A 371 19.74 12.17 7.66
C VAL A 371 21.27 12.20 7.87
N ARG A 372 21.88 13.40 7.91
CA ARG A 372 23.33 13.58 8.16
C ARG A 372 23.76 12.93 9.50
N LYS A 373 22.97 13.11 10.57
CA LYS A 373 23.26 12.48 11.87
C LYS A 373 23.25 10.96 11.83
N LEU A 374 22.33 10.34 11.04
CA LEU A 374 22.39 8.91 10.82
C LEU A 374 23.65 8.47 10.04
N GLN A 375 24.06 9.24 9.04
CA GLN A 375 25.26 8.96 8.23
C GLN A 375 26.55 9.09 9.03
N GLU A 376 26.61 10.02 9.98
CA GLU A 376 27.78 10.26 10.83
C GLU A 376 27.88 9.30 12.01
N GLY A 377 26.86 8.47 12.25
CA GLY A 377 26.87 7.45 13.28
C GLY A 377 26.51 7.96 14.68
N GLU A 378 25.79 9.07 14.76
CA GLU A 378 25.24 9.59 16.02
C GLU A 378 24.01 8.75 16.46
N ILE A 379 24.19 7.48 16.74
CA ILE A 379 23.14 6.55 17.18
C ILE A 379 23.51 6.01 18.56
N ALA A 380 22.79 6.45 19.60
CA ALA A 380 23.00 5.94 20.94
C ALA A 380 22.53 4.48 21.04
N PRO A 381 23.26 3.61 21.78
CA PRO A 381 22.88 2.20 21.93
C PRO A 381 21.44 2.02 22.43
N GLU A 382 21.01 2.82 23.39
CA GLU A 382 19.67 2.76 23.97
C GLU A 382 18.58 3.18 22.99
N GLU A 383 18.90 4.10 22.07
CA GLU A 383 18.00 4.54 21.00
C GLU A 383 17.79 3.42 19.98
N LEU A 384 18.88 2.76 19.56
CA LEU A 384 18.81 1.62 18.67
C LEU A 384 18.03 0.44 19.30
N GLU A 385 18.38 0.07 20.53
CA GLU A 385 17.70 -1.00 21.27
C GLU A 385 16.19 -0.75 21.34
N LYS A 386 15.80 0.50 21.63
CA LYS A 386 14.39 0.90 21.64
C LYS A 386 13.75 0.74 20.27
N ALA A 387 14.37 1.22 19.20
CA ALA A 387 13.84 1.13 17.83
C ALA A 387 13.67 -0.34 17.42
N VAL A 388 14.68 -1.19 17.65
CA VAL A 388 14.64 -2.64 17.38
C VAL A 388 13.52 -3.32 18.17
N ARG A 389 13.42 -3.04 19.48
CA ARG A 389 12.37 -3.62 20.32
C ARG A 389 10.97 -3.21 19.85
N GLN A 390 10.79 -1.95 19.46
CA GLN A 390 9.52 -1.45 18.93
C GLN A 390 9.19 -2.07 17.56
N SER A 391 10.16 -2.20 16.65
CA SER A 391 9.96 -2.84 15.34
C SER A 391 9.56 -4.30 15.49
N ARG A 392 10.20 -5.04 16.41
CA ARG A 392 9.83 -6.43 16.73
C ARG A 392 8.43 -6.53 17.31
N ALA A 393 8.05 -5.61 18.21
CA ALA A 393 6.70 -5.59 18.76
C ALA A 393 5.65 -5.30 17.70
N GLN A 394 5.88 -4.33 16.83
CA GLN A 394 4.98 -4.02 15.71
C GLN A 394 4.83 -5.20 14.75
N PHE A 395 5.94 -5.89 14.45
CA PHE A 395 5.90 -7.10 13.62
C PHE A 395 5.02 -8.19 14.25
N ILE A 396 5.14 -8.42 15.57
CA ILE A 396 4.29 -9.39 16.29
C ILE A 396 2.83 -8.95 16.24
N TYR A 397 2.53 -7.68 16.51
CA TYR A 397 1.15 -7.16 16.47
C TYR A 397 0.52 -7.21 15.08
N SER A 398 1.33 -7.12 14.01
CA SER A 398 0.84 -7.31 12.62
C SER A 398 0.32 -8.72 12.35
N GLY A 399 0.54 -9.68 13.26
CA GLY A 399 0.06 -11.06 13.17
C GLY A 399 -1.01 -11.43 14.20
N ASP A 400 -1.71 -10.47 14.84
CA ASP A 400 -2.63 -10.77 15.96
C ASP A 400 -3.92 -11.47 15.53
N SER A 401 -4.39 -11.28 14.29
CA SER A 401 -5.61 -11.91 13.78
C SER A 401 -5.29 -12.91 12.67
N VAL A 402 -6.24 -13.83 12.40
CA VAL A 402 -6.12 -14.77 11.28
C VAL A 402 -6.03 -14.04 9.93
N SER A 403 -6.78 -12.95 9.76
CA SER A 403 -6.72 -12.12 8.55
C SER A 403 -5.40 -11.38 8.42
N SER A 404 -4.86 -10.83 9.50
CA SER A 404 -3.56 -10.15 9.49
C SER A 404 -2.41 -11.13 9.19
N GLN A 405 -2.48 -12.36 9.73
CA GLN A 405 -1.50 -13.39 9.40
C GLN A 405 -1.59 -13.82 7.94
N ALA A 406 -2.80 -14.03 7.42
CA ALA A 406 -3.02 -14.39 6.02
C ALA A 406 -2.51 -13.28 5.08
N TYR A 407 -2.81 -12.01 5.41
CA TYR A 407 -2.25 -10.87 4.71
C TYR A 407 -0.72 -10.90 4.68
N MET A 408 -0.08 -11.05 5.85
CA MET A 408 1.38 -11.05 5.95
C MET A 408 2.04 -12.15 5.12
N PHE A 409 1.49 -13.37 5.14
CA PHE A 409 2.04 -14.46 4.33
C PHE A 409 1.88 -14.20 2.84
N GLY A 410 0.71 -13.73 2.40
CA GLY A 410 0.45 -13.44 1.00
C GLY A 410 1.27 -12.25 0.49
N PHE A 411 1.36 -11.18 1.27
CA PHE A 411 2.18 -10.02 0.96
C PHE A 411 3.65 -10.40 0.78
N LEU A 412 4.24 -11.07 1.77
CA LEU A 412 5.66 -11.47 1.71
C LEU A 412 5.94 -12.46 0.57
N GLU A 413 5.02 -13.42 0.29
CA GLU A 413 5.15 -14.35 -0.84
C GLU A 413 5.05 -13.63 -2.19
N SER A 414 4.27 -12.55 -2.27
CA SER A 414 4.09 -11.77 -3.51
C SER A 414 5.32 -10.95 -3.87
N ILE A 415 6.01 -10.38 -2.87
CA ILE A 415 7.19 -9.52 -3.09
C ILE A 415 8.51 -10.29 -3.06
N HIS A 416 8.60 -11.39 -2.32
CA HIS A 416 9.79 -12.26 -2.24
C HIS A 416 9.44 -13.68 -1.79
N THR A 417 9.32 -13.93 -0.48
CA THR A 417 8.96 -15.23 0.11
C THR A 417 8.33 -15.07 1.49
N ALA A 418 7.30 -15.85 1.77
CA ALA A 418 6.68 -15.89 3.09
C ALA A 418 7.63 -16.33 4.22
N ASP A 419 8.76 -16.98 3.92
CA ASP A 419 9.77 -17.37 4.92
C ASP A 419 10.35 -16.17 5.67
N MET A 420 10.30 -14.97 5.08
CA MET A 420 10.66 -13.71 5.73
C MET A 420 9.90 -13.50 7.05
N TYR A 421 8.68 -14.02 7.16
CA TYR A 421 7.89 -13.92 8.38
C TYR A 421 8.59 -14.58 9.58
N ASP A 422 9.14 -15.77 9.38
CA ASP A 422 9.83 -16.52 10.44
C ASP A 422 11.25 -15.99 10.73
N GLU A 423 11.84 -15.25 9.77
CA GLU A 423 13.20 -14.70 9.91
C GLU A 423 13.23 -13.27 10.48
N ALA A 424 12.16 -12.48 10.28
CA ALA A 424 12.17 -11.04 10.50
C ALA A 424 12.59 -10.63 11.92
N LEU A 425 12.11 -11.33 12.95
CA LEU A 425 12.42 -10.98 14.34
C LEU A 425 13.91 -11.10 14.67
N ASP A 426 14.57 -12.13 14.14
CA ASP A 426 16.01 -12.35 14.36
C ASP A 426 16.85 -11.39 13.49
N ARG A 427 16.42 -11.17 12.25
CA ARG A 427 17.08 -10.22 11.36
C ARG A 427 17.04 -8.80 11.92
N LEU A 428 15.88 -8.35 12.45
CA LEU A 428 15.75 -7.05 13.11
C LEU A 428 16.62 -6.98 14.37
N ALA A 429 16.66 -8.05 15.18
CA ALA A 429 17.48 -8.09 16.41
C ALA A 429 18.99 -8.05 16.14
N ALA A 430 19.43 -8.48 14.96
CA ALA A 430 20.83 -8.49 14.57
C ALA A 430 21.34 -7.14 14.03
N VAL A 431 20.46 -6.15 13.78
CA VAL A 431 20.85 -4.84 13.23
C VAL A 431 21.70 -4.06 14.23
N THR A 432 22.84 -3.59 13.77
CA THR A 432 23.80 -2.79 14.56
C THR A 432 23.73 -1.30 14.17
N PRO A 433 24.28 -0.38 15.04
CA PRO A 433 24.41 1.03 14.67
C PRO A 433 25.22 1.22 13.37
N GLN A 434 26.23 0.39 13.17
CA GLN A 434 27.08 0.41 11.96
C GLN A 434 26.30 0.03 10.70
N ASP A 435 25.34 -0.90 10.80
CA ASP A 435 24.48 -1.27 9.68
C ASP A 435 23.57 -0.10 9.30
N VAL A 436 22.94 0.56 10.28
CA VAL A 436 22.10 1.73 10.03
C VAL A 436 22.92 2.87 9.41
N GLN A 437 24.12 3.13 9.95
CA GLN A 437 25.02 4.14 9.40
C GLN A 437 25.43 3.82 7.96
N ARG A 438 25.76 2.56 7.68
CA ARG A 438 26.15 2.09 6.35
C ARG A 438 25.04 2.31 5.34
N VAL A 439 23.81 1.88 5.63
CA VAL A 439 22.68 2.06 4.70
C VAL A 439 22.32 3.54 4.53
N ALA A 440 22.40 4.35 5.58
CA ALA A 440 22.19 5.80 5.48
C ALA A 440 23.22 6.46 4.55
N ARG A 441 24.50 6.07 4.63
CA ARG A 441 25.54 6.58 3.73
C ARG A 441 25.38 6.09 2.29
N GLN A 442 24.91 4.86 2.11
CA GLN A 442 24.77 4.24 0.81
C GLN A 442 23.56 4.76 0.04
N TYR A 443 22.41 4.91 0.70
CA TYR A 443 21.15 5.21 0.02
C TYR A 443 20.72 6.67 0.15
N PHE A 444 20.97 7.34 1.28
CA PHE A 444 20.50 8.72 1.51
C PHE A 444 21.51 9.77 1.00
N THR A 445 21.96 9.60 -0.23
CA THR A 445 22.93 10.54 -0.85
C THR A 445 22.22 11.65 -1.62
N ALA A 446 22.90 12.78 -1.81
CA ALA A 446 22.36 13.88 -2.61
C ALA A 446 22.07 13.47 -4.05
N ASP A 447 22.90 12.60 -4.64
CA ASP A 447 22.72 12.13 -6.02
C ASP A 447 21.52 11.19 -6.19
N ASN A 448 21.11 10.51 -5.11
CA ASN A 448 19.98 9.56 -5.09
C ASN A 448 18.66 10.21 -4.62
N ARG A 449 18.65 11.52 -4.36
CA ARG A 449 17.53 12.24 -3.77
C ARG A 449 16.61 12.84 -4.82
N THR A 450 15.30 12.70 -4.61
CA THR A 450 14.27 13.49 -5.29
C THR A 450 13.49 14.28 -4.25
N VAL A 451 13.26 15.57 -4.50
CA VAL A 451 12.58 16.49 -3.59
C VAL A 451 11.35 17.07 -4.27
N GLY A 452 10.21 16.96 -3.62
CA GLY A 452 8.95 17.57 -4.03
C GLY A 452 8.47 18.61 -3.01
N TRP A 453 8.00 19.73 -3.52
CA TRP A 453 7.32 20.76 -2.76
C TRP A 453 5.91 20.94 -3.27
N PHE A 454 4.93 20.89 -2.38
CA PHE A 454 3.58 21.36 -2.65
C PHE A 454 3.44 22.78 -2.07
N ILE A 455 3.14 23.74 -2.94
CA ILE A 455 2.95 25.14 -2.58
C ILE A 455 1.47 25.45 -2.77
N PRO A 456 0.71 25.69 -1.67
CA PRO A 456 -0.70 26.00 -1.78
C PRO A 456 -0.91 27.33 -2.50
N LEU A 457 -1.86 27.35 -3.44
CA LEU A 457 -2.40 28.56 -4.02
C LEU A 457 -3.67 28.94 -3.26
N ASP A 458 -3.88 30.22 -3.06
CA ASP A 458 -5.18 30.71 -2.58
C ASP A 458 -6.26 30.25 -3.58
N GLU A 459 -7.39 29.78 -3.08
CA GLU A 459 -8.56 29.60 -3.93
C GLU A 459 -8.87 30.98 -4.52
N GLU A 460 -8.68 31.15 -5.83
CA GLU A 460 -9.14 32.35 -6.51
C GLU A 460 -10.63 32.50 -6.18
N GLY A 461 -10.95 33.55 -5.41
CA GLY A 461 -12.29 33.80 -4.93
C GLY A 461 -13.24 33.72 -6.12
N GLY A 462 -14.20 32.81 -6.03
CA GLY A 462 -15.18 32.63 -7.08
C GLY A 462 -15.67 34.01 -7.53
N GLU A 463 -15.61 34.30 -8.81
CA GLU A 463 -16.01 35.53 -9.41
C GLU A 463 -17.32 35.98 -8.76
N ALA A 464 -17.26 37.07 -7.98
CA ALA A 464 -18.43 37.79 -7.55
C ALA A 464 -19.14 38.18 -8.83
N SER A 465 -20.25 37.51 -9.15
CA SER A 465 -21.14 37.88 -10.23
C SER A 465 -21.45 39.36 -10.08
N GLY A 466 -20.80 40.17 -10.91
CA GLY A 466 -21.01 41.59 -10.95
C GLY A 466 -22.51 41.90 -11.14
N THR A 467 -23.10 42.42 -10.09
CA THR A 467 -24.36 43.12 -10.18
C THR A 467 -24.14 44.30 -11.11
N ALA A 468 -24.56 44.15 -12.36
CA ALA A 468 -24.67 45.27 -13.28
C ALA A 468 -25.65 46.27 -12.67
N ASP A 469 -25.11 47.38 -12.23
CA ASP A 469 -25.84 48.56 -11.81
C ASP A 469 -26.64 49.07 -13.04
N GLY A 470 -27.97 48.87 -12.99
CA GLY A 470 -28.90 49.40 -13.96
C GLY A 470 -29.20 50.85 -13.67
N SER A 471 -28.44 51.76 -14.26
CA SER A 471 -28.86 53.16 -14.33
C SER A 471 -30.16 53.29 -15.16
N GLN A 472 -31.18 53.73 -14.48
CA GLN A 472 -32.41 54.29 -15.06
C GLN A 472 -32.08 55.50 -15.97
N ASP A 473 -32.62 55.54 -17.15
CA ASP A 473 -33.12 56.78 -17.69
C ASP A 473 -34.41 56.51 -18.47
N GLY A 474 -35.43 57.31 -18.11
CA GLY A 474 -36.79 57.19 -18.62
C GLY A 474 -36.99 57.84 -19.97
N ALA A 475 -38.04 57.43 -20.58
CA ALA A 475 -38.97 58.35 -21.31
C ALA A 475 -40.20 57.56 -21.82
N SER A 476 -41.28 58.03 -21.42
CA SER A 476 -42.69 58.05 -21.83
C SER A 476 -43.04 57.74 -23.29
N ASP A 477 -44.31 57.34 -23.39
CA ASP A 477 -45.31 57.44 -24.45
C ASP A 477 -45.51 56.11 -25.23
N GLY A 478 -46.70 55.54 -25.15
CA GLY A 478 -47.93 55.93 -25.65
C GLY A 478 -48.62 54.84 -26.45
N VAL A 479 -49.77 54.38 -26.01
CA VAL A 479 -51.01 54.12 -26.84
C VAL A 479 -51.07 52.84 -27.73
N GLU A 480 -52.10 52.03 -27.37
CA GLU A 480 -53.14 51.36 -28.22
C GLU A 480 -52.71 50.32 -29.28
N SER A 481 -53.08 49.09 -29.12
CA SER A 481 -54.30 48.39 -29.53
C SER A 481 -54.21 46.90 -29.24
#